data_a4d6fc549b500138f7b40e9551eec48a
#
_entry.id   a4d6fc549b500138f7b40e9551eec48a
#
_cell.length_a   1.000
_cell.length_b   1.000
_cell.length_c   1.000
_cell.angle_alpha   90.00
_cell.angle_beta   90.00
_cell.angle_gamma   90.00
#
_symmetry.space_group_name_H-M   'P 1'
#
loop_
_entity.id
_entity.type
_entity.pdbx_description
1 polymer ?
#
loop_
_entity_poly.entity_id
_entity_poly.type
_entity_poly.pdbx_seq_one_letter_code
_entity_poly.pdbx_strand_id
1 'polypeptide(L)'
;TAYAQYFTGNSYLAPISREQVSISNVTFEPRCRNNWHIHHATQGGGQMLIGIAGRGWYQEEGKAAVEILPGTVIHIPANVKHWHGAAANSWFAHLAFELSGENTSNEWLEPVTDEEYDKIQMLP
;
A
#
# COMPACT_ATOMS: atom_id res chain seq x y z
N THR A 1 18.14 3.97 -2.42
CA THR A 1 17.64 4.91 -1.44
C THR A 1 17.03 4.20 -0.22
N ALA A 2 16.93 4.90 0.89
CA ALA A 2 16.35 4.34 2.12
C ALA A 2 14.90 3.86 1.89
N TYR A 3 14.16 4.52 1.00
CA TYR A 3 12.79 4.15 0.67
C TYR A 3 12.70 2.78 0.00
N ALA A 4 13.63 2.48 -0.90
CA ALA A 4 13.59 1.25 -1.70
C ALA A 4 13.72 -0.02 -0.85
N GLN A 5 14.32 0.06 0.33
CA GLN A 5 14.50 -1.11 1.21
C GLN A 5 13.18 -1.71 1.70
N TYR A 6 12.08 -0.96 1.63
CA TYR A 6 10.77 -1.41 2.10
C TYR A 6 9.89 -1.99 0.98
N PHE A 7 10.46 -2.19 -0.21
CA PHE A 7 9.73 -2.67 -1.38
C PHE A 7 10.47 -3.84 -2.02
N THR A 8 9.71 -4.75 -2.59
CA THR A 8 10.19 -5.75 -3.54
C THR A 8 9.82 -5.24 -4.92
N GLY A 9 10.82 -5.05 -5.80
CA GLY A 9 10.61 -4.47 -7.12
C GLY A 9 10.76 -2.96 -7.11
N ASN A 10 10.39 -2.32 -8.20
CA ASN A 10 10.57 -0.89 -8.38
C ASN A 10 9.27 -0.12 -8.21
N SER A 11 9.33 0.95 -7.42
CA SER A 11 8.19 1.84 -7.20
C SER A 11 8.65 3.29 -7.31
N TYR A 12 7.68 4.17 -7.54
CA TYR A 12 7.93 5.60 -7.77
C TYR A 12 6.93 6.39 -6.94
N LEU A 13 7.44 7.31 -6.14
CA LEU A 13 6.61 8.14 -5.26
C LEU A 13 6.73 9.60 -5.69
N ALA A 14 5.59 10.23 -5.95
CA ALA A 14 5.53 11.64 -6.32
C ALA A 14 4.57 12.37 -5.37
N PRO A 15 5.08 13.22 -4.48
CA PRO A 15 4.21 14.04 -3.63
C PRO A 15 3.35 14.97 -4.49
N ILE A 16 2.08 15.06 -4.17
CA ILE A 16 1.13 15.95 -4.87
C ILE A 16 0.81 17.16 -4.00
N SER A 17 0.55 16.94 -2.73
CA SER A 17 0.23 18.00 -1.77
C SER A 17 0.74 17.64 -0.39
N ARG A 18 1.15 18.66 0.37
CA ARG A 18 1.54 18.51 1.77
C ARG A 18 0.78 19.47 2.67
N GLU A 19 -0.12 20.27 2.09
CA GLU A 19 -0.92 21.21 2.86
C GLU A 19 -2.18 20.53 3.35
N GLN A 20 -2.46 20.65 4.65
CA GLN A 20 -3.60 20.05 5.33
C GLN A 20 -3.62 18.52 5.26
N VAL A 21 -3.66 17.95 4.05
CA VAL A 21 -3.64 16.52 3.81
C VAL A 21 -2.45 16.20 2.93
N SER A 22 -1.63 15.26 3.38
CA SER A 22 -0.52 14.76 2.57
C SER A 22 -1.06 13.78 1.55
N ILE A 23 -0.82 14.07 0.25
CA ILE A 23 -1.26 13.22 -0.85
C ILE A 23 -0.05 12.91 -1.73
N SER A 24 0.16 11.64 -2.00
CA SER A 24 1.23 11.18 -2.89
C SER A 24 0.67 10.26 -3.95
N ASN A 25 1.29 10.28 -5.13
CA ASN A 25 1.07 9.26 -6.14
C ASN A 25 2.16 8.21 -5.96
N VAL A 26 1.75 6.95 -5.84
CA VAL A 26 2.69 5.82 -5.75
C VAL A 26 2.42 4.92 -6.94
N THR A 27 3.46 4.68 -7.74
CA THR A 27 3.37 3.84 -8.93
C THR A 27 4.29 2.63 -8.77
N PHE A 28 3.75 1.46 -9.05
CA PHE A 28 4.45 0.19 -8.92
C PHE A 28 4.59 -0.46 -10.29
N GLU A 29 5.79 -0.96 -10.58
CA GLU A 29 5.97 -1.87 -11.72
C GLU A 29 5.30 -3.22 -11.40
N PRO A 30 5.00 -4.05 -12.43
CA PRO A 30 4.43 -5.37 -12.17
C PRO A 30 5.23 -6.15 -11.12
N ARG A 31 4.53 -6.82 -10.22
CA ARG A 31 5.05 -7.61 -9.10
C ARG A 31 5.63 -6.78 -7.95
N CYS A 32 5.79 -5.47 -8.09
CA CYS A 32 6.29 -4.64 -7.00
C CYS A 32 5.26 -4.55 -5.87
N ARG A 33 5.69 -4.72 -4.64
CA ARG A 33 4.87 -4.58 -3.45
C ARG A 33 5.72 -4.08 -2.31
N ASN A 34 5.08 -3.43 -1.34
CA ASN A 34 5.80 -3.03 -0.14
C ASN A 34 5.83 -4.19 0.87
N ASN A 35 6.69 -4.05 1.87
CA ASN A 35 6.72 -4.98 2.97
C ASN A 35 5.44 -4.89 3.79
N TRP A 36 5.14 -5.94 4.56
CA TRP A 36 4.16 -5.84 5.63
C TRP A 36 4.53 -4.65 6.52
N HIS A 37 3.55 -3.87 6.91
CA HIS A 37 3.80 -2.71 7.77
C HIS A 37 2.54 -2.29 8.52
N ILE A 38 2.74 -1.41 9.50
CA ILE A 38 1.67 -0.91 10.37
C ILE A 38 1.81 0.60 10.48
N HIS A 39 0.69 1.31 10.32
CA HIS A 39 0.60 2.73 10.65
C HIS A 39 0.03 2.83 12.06
N HIS A 40 0.91 3.05 13.04
CA HIS A 40 0.50 3.13 14.44
C HIS A 40 -0.11 4.49 14.75
N ALA A 41 -1.14 4.50 15.58
CA ALA A 41 -1.70 5.72 16.15
C ALA A 41 -2.47 5.35 17.42
N THR A 42 -2.48 6.25 18.40
CA THR A 42 -3.30 6.06 19.60
C THR A 42 -4.72 6.54 19.36
N GLN A 43 -4.90 7.45 18.39
CA GLN A 43 -6.21 7.94 17.98
C GLN A 43 -6.12 8.41 16.54
N GLY A 44 -7.16 8.17 15.73
CA GLY A 44 -7.16 8.52 14.30
C GLY A 44 -6.09 7.76 13.55
N GLY A 45 -5.48 8.44 12.57
CA GLY A 45 -4.39 7.87 11.79
C GLY A 45 -4.86 6.91 10.70
N GLY A 46 -3.93 6.09 10.22
CA GLY A 46 -4.19 5.21 9.09
C GLY A 46 -3.92 5.90 7.77
N GLN A 47 -4.41 5.30 6.69
CA GLN A 47 -4.14 5.79 5.35
C GLN A 47 -5.33 5.47 4.46
N MET A 48 -5.52 6.27 3.41
CA MET A 48 -6.49 5.93 2.35
C MET A 48 -5.77 5.81 1.03
N LEU A 49 -6.19 4.85 0.22
CA LEU A 49 -5.69 4.65 -1.12
C LEU A 49 -6.84 4.81 -2.12
N ILE A 50 -6.54 5.42 -3.26
CA ILE A 50 -7.48 5.46 -4.39
C ILE A 50 -6.74 4.96 -5.62
N GLY A 51 -7.20 3.84 -6.20
CA GLY A 51 -6.63 3.33 -7.43
C GLY A 51 -6.87 4.29 -8.59
N ILE A 52 -5.84 4.57 -9.40
CA ILE A 52 -5.98 5.47 -10.54
C ILE A 52 -5.55 4.87 -11.86
N ALA A 53 -4.68 3.86 -11.86
CA ALA A 53 -4.25 3.21 -13.10
C ALA A 53 -3.81 1.78 -12.83
N GLY A 54 -4.03 0.90 -13.77
CA GLY A 54 -3.61 -0.49 -13.69
C GLY A 54 -4.39 -1.28 -12.68
N ARG A 55 -3.74 -2.31 -12.12
CA ARG A 55 -4.38 -3.26 -11.22
C ARG A 55 -3.42 -3.61 -10.08
N GLY A 56 -3.93 -3.60 -8.86
CA GLY A 56 -3.13 -3.92 -7.69
C GLY A 56 -3.91 -4.65 -6.62
N TRP A 57 -3.24 -4.88 -5.48
CA TRP A 57 -3.77 -5.64 -4.36
C TRP A 57 -3.51 -4.94 -3.04
N TYR A 58 -4.42 -5.14 -2.09
CA TYR A 58 -4.27 -4.76 -0.69
C TYR A 58 -4.65 -5.97 0.16
N GLN A 59 -3.86 -6.25 1.20
CA GLN A 59 -4.17 -7.35 2.10
C GLN A 59 -3.84 -7.00 3.54
N GLU A 60 -4.80 -7.21 4.43
CA GLU A 60 -4.56 -7.19 5.88
C GLU A 60 -4.19 -8.59 6.33
N GLU A 61 -3.32 -8.68 7.32
CA GLU A 61 -2.90 -9.96 7.88
C GLU A 61 -4.12 -10.78 8.33
N GLY A 62 -4.17 -12.04 7.90
CA GLY A 62 -5.25 -12.95 8.26
C GLY A 62 -6.52 -12.80 7.43
N LYS A 63 -6.52 -11.92 6.43
CA LYS A 63 -7.70 -11.70 5.58
C LYS A 63 -7.37 -11.95 4.11
N ALA A 64 -8.41 -12.12 3.30
CA ALA A 64 -8.24 -12.24 1.87
C ALA A 64 -7.78 -10.93 1.25
N ALA A 65 -6.97 -11.02 0.19
CA ALA A 65 -6.54 -9.85 -0.54
C ALA A 65 -7.72 -9.20 -1.27
N VAL A 66 -7.68 -7.87 -1.36
CA VAL A 66 -8.69 -7.06 -2.04
C VAL A 66 -8.07 -6.48 -3.31
N GLU A 67 -8.75 -6.66 -4.43
CA GLU A 67 -8.29 -6.09 -5.70
C GLU A 67 -8.53 -4.59 -5.75
N ILE A 68 -7.55 -3.85 -6.27
CA ILE A 68 -7.65 -2.41 -6.45
C ILE A 68 -7.62 -2.11 -7.96
N LEU A 69 -8.70 -1.54 -8.45
CA LEU A 69 -8.84 -1.07 -9.83
C LEU A 69 -8.98 0.46 -9.82
N PRO A 70 -8.89 1.12 -10.99
CA PRO A 70 -9.14 2.57 -11.02
C PRO A 70 -10.50 2.90 -10.41
N GLY A 71 -10.51 3.83 -9.47
CA GLY A 71 -11.69 4.23 -8.73
C GLY A 71 -11.95 3.46 -7.43
N THR A 72 -11.23 2.36 -7.18
CA THR A 72 -11.36 1.63 -5.92
C THR A 72 -10.75 2.45 -4.78
N VAL A 73 -11.50 2.60 -3.69
CA VAL A 73 -11.05 3.30 -2.49
C VAL A 73 -10.81 2.28 -1.39
N ILE A 74 -9.63 2.32 -0.80
CA ILE A 74 -9.26 1.47 0.34
C ILE A 74 -9.01 2.35 1.55
N HIS A 75 -9.71 2.08 2.64
CA HIS A 75 -9.41 2.69 3.93
C HIS A 75 -8.57 1.72 4.74
N ILE A 76 -7.36 2.11 5.07
CA ILE A 76 -6.43 1.31 5.87
C ILE A 76 -6.48 1.83 7.30
N PRO A 77 -7.11 1.10 8.23
CA PRO A 77 -7.17 1.56 9.62
C PRO A 77 -5.78 1.63 10.24
N ALA A 78 -5.63 2.51 11.22
CA ALA A 78 -4.42 2.53 12.03
C ALA A 78 -4.27 1.19 12.77
N ASN A 79 -3.03 0.83 13.07
CA ASN A 79 -2.67 -0.34 13.88
C ASN A 79 -2.94 -1.70 13.22
N VAL A 80 -3.17 -1.72 11.93
CA VAL A 80 -3.43 -2.94 11.16
C VAL A 80 -2.20 -3.30 10.34
N LYS A 81 -1.73 -4.54 10.46
CA LYS A 81 -0.63 -5.05 9.65
C LYS A 81 -1.15 -5.37 8.24
N HIS A 82 -0.53 -4.77 7.23
CA HIS A 82 -0.99 -4.87 5.84
C HIS A 82 0.14 -4.64 4.85
N TRP A 83 -0.15 -4.90 3.59
CA TRP A 83 0.70 -4.52 2.46
C TRP A 83 -0.18 -4.18 1.25
N HIS A 84 0.42 -3.51 0.27
CA HIS A 84 -0.22 -3.29 -1.02
C HIS A 84 0.85 -3.30 -2.12
N GLY A 85 0.40 -3.49 -3.37
CA GLY A 85 1.32 -3.56 -4.49
C GLY A 85 0.62 -3.87 -5.80
N ALA A 86 1.42 -3.98 -6.86
CA ALA A 86 0.92 -4.23 -8.21
C ALA A 86 0.56 -5.70 -8.42
N ALA A 87 -0.35 -5.94 -9.36
CA ALA A 87 -0.61 -7.28 -9.85
C ALA A 87 0.61 -7.79 -10.62
N ALA A 88 0.69 -9.11 -10.80
CA ALA A 88 1.85 -9.73 -11.43
C ALA A 88 2.02 -9.32 -12.89
N ASN A 89 0.93 -8.95 -13.56
CA ASN A 89 0.91 -8.65 -14.99
C ASN A 89 0.48 -7.22 -15.29
N SER A 90 0.57 -6.32 -14.33
CA SER A 90 0.10 -4.94 -14.54
C SER A 90 0.92 -3.95 -13.72
N TRP A 91 1.19 -2.80 -14.30
CA TRP A 91 1.55 -1.62 -13.53
C TRP A 91 0.37 -1.25 -12.66
N PHE A 92 0.64 -0.55 -11.56
CA PHE A 92 -0.39 -0.11 -10.64
C PHE A 92 -0.01 1.25 -10.09
N ALA A 93 -0.95 2.19 -10.14
CA ALA A 93 -0.75 3.49 -9.52
C ALA A 93 -1.95 3.82 -8.63
N HIS A 94 -1.66 4.41 -7.48
CA HIS A 94 -2.70 4.87 -6.56
C HIS A 94 -2.30 6.19 -5.92
N LEU A 95 -3.30 6.93 -5.46
CA LEU A 95 -3.08 8.05 -4.57
C LEU A 95 -3.04 7.51 -3.15
N ALA A 96 -2.16 8.07 -2.33
CA ALA A 96 -2.06 7.73 -0.91
C ALA A 96 -2.30 8.98 -0.09
N PHE A 97 -3.25 8.90 0.83
CA PHE A 97 -3.63 9.99 1.73
C PHE A 97 -3.23 9.61 3.14
N GLU A 98 -2.35 10.40 3.76
CA GLU A 98 -2.01 10.21 5.17
C GLU A 98 -3.11 10.84 6.01
N LEU A 99 -3.67 10.08 6.94
CA LEU A 99 -4.74 10.55 7.80
C LEU A 99 -4.15 11.04 9.13
N SER A 100 -4.65 12.20 9.60
CA SER A 100 -4.18 12.80 10.84
C SER A 100 -4.51 11.90 12.03
N GLY A 101 -3.59 11.82 12.99
CA GLY A 101 -3.78 11.04 14.20
C GLY A 101 -2.83 11.46 15.30
N GLU A 102 -2.99 10.85 16.47
CA GLU A 102 -2.16 11.13 17.64
C GLU A 102 -1.10 10.03 17.81
N ASN A 103 0.12 10.45 18.14
CA ASN A 103 1.26 9.54 18.36
C ASN A 103 1.46 8.59 17.18
N THR A 104 1.45 9.16 15.97
CA THR A 104 1.58 8.35 14.75
C THR A 104 3.02 7.94 14.51
N SER A 105 3.19 6.72 14.03
CA SER A 105 4.49 6.20 13.59
C SER A 105 4.26 5.06 12.61
N ASN A 106 5.27 4.79 11.77
CA ASN A 106 5.21 3.68 10.83
C ASN A 106 6.19 2.60 11.29
N GLU A 107 5.74 1.36 11.25
CA GLU A 107 6.58 0.21 11.56
C GLU A 107 6.67 -0.66 10.31
N TRP A 108 7.89 -0.84 9.78
CA TRP A 108 8.16 -1.70 8.64
C TRP A 108 8.54 -3.08 9.13
N LEU A 109 7.92 -4.11 8.56
CA LEU A 109 8.07 -5.49 8.98
C LEU A 109 8.66 -6.32 7.83
N GLU A 110 8.37 -7.62 7.82
CA GLU A 110 8.97 -8.54 6.86
C GLU A 110 8.45 -8.33 5.43
N PRO A 111 9.23 -8.68 4.41
CA PRO A 111 8.74 -8.66 3.03
C PRO A 111 7.59 -9.64 2.85
N VAL A 112 6.71 -9.34 1.88
CA VAL A 112 5.71 -10.31 1.40
C VAL A 112 6.46 -11.32 0.55
N THR A 113 6.44 -12.59 0.94
CA THR A 113 7.18 -13.62 0.21
C THR A 113 6.57 -13.84 -1.18
N ASP A 114 7.40 -14.33 -2.11
CA ASP A 114 6.91 -14.68 -3.44
C ASP A 114 5.79 -15.72 -3.35
N GLU A 115 5.90 -16.66 -2.41
CA GLU A 115 4.87 -17.69 -2.22
C GLU A 115 3.54 -17.07 -1.80
N GLU A 116 3.54 -16.15 -0.81
CA GLU A 116 2.33 -15.45 -0.38
C GLU A 116 1.75 -14.63 -1.54
N TYR A 117 2.60 -13.91 -2.24
CA TYR A 117 2.20 -13.04 -3.34
C TYR A 117 1.58 -13.86 -4.48
N ASP A 118 2.23 -14.97 -4.87
CA ASP A 118 1.76 -15.77 -6.00
C ASP A 118 0.43 -16.44 -5.73
N LYS A 119 0.13 -16.79 -4.48
CA LYS A 119 -1.19 -17.33 -4.12
C LYS A 119 -2.31 -16.36 -4.47
N ILE A 120 -2.08 -15.07 -4.28
CA ILE A 120 -3.08 -14.04 -4.56
C ILE A 120 -3.34 -13.94 -6.06
N GLN A 121 -2.29 -14.05 -6.87
CA GLN A 121 -2.40 -13.96 -8.33
C GLN A 121 -3.20 -15.11 -8.94
N MET A 122 -3.39 -16.19 -8.18
CA MET A 122 -4.16 -17.36 -8.63
C MET A 122 -5.65 -17.26 -8.31
N LEU A 123 -6.08 -16.22 -7.59
CA LEU A 123 -7.49 -16.03 -7.28
C LEU A 123 -8.28 -15.67 -8.55
N PRO A 124 -9.51 -16.21 -8.70
CA PRO A 124 -10.34 -15.93 -9.87
C PRO A 124 -10.77 -14.47 -9.98
#